data_5d748bc109a5ffd4e90e99094d5687a6
#
_entry.id   5d748bc109a5ffd4e90e99094d5687a6
#
_cell.length_a   1.000
_cell.length_b   1.000
_cell.length_c   1.000
_cell.angle_alpha   90.00
_cell.angle_beta   90.00
_cell.angle_gamma   90.00
#
_symmetry.space_group_name_H-M   'P 1'
#
loop_
_entity.id
_entity.type
_entity.pdbx_description
1 polymer ?
#
loop_
_entity_poly.entity_id
_entity_poly.type
_entity_poly.pdbx_seq_one_letter_code
_entity_poly.pdbx_strand_id
1 'polypeptide(L)'
;MKLFQTTARFLVAATLLLSLGACDRDDDLFVRKEYSRVDVPLTGAQNFPPSPTSALGTMDIHYNTATKLLSYTIRWSGLSGPVATSPIPGMSIHGMAPAGFPANPLQLFTLSGIARCATFTNTSCGTYSGRLFVDEVLITEENLLNGVYYVSIRTAAFPLGELRAQIKF
;
A
#
# COMPACT_ATOMS: atom_id res chain seq x y z
N MET A 1 -62.05 48.54 10.60
CA MET A 1 -60.66 48.80 10.19
C MET A 1 -59.69 47.97 11.02
N LYS A 2 -59.95 46.68 11.25
CA LYS A 2 -59.07 45.76 12.03
C LYS A 2 -58.80 44.40 11.33
N LEU A 3 -59.32 44.19 10.13
CA LEU A 3 -59.17 42.91 9.41
C LEU A 3 -58.01 42.88 8.41
N PHE A 4 -57.44 44.02 8.09
CA PHE A 4 -56.35 44.11 7.08
C PHE A 4 -54.94 43.99 7.66
N GLN A 5 -54.79 44.01 8.99
CA GLN A 5 -53.43 43.92 9.60
C GLN A 5 -52.98 42.48 9.96
N THR A 6 -53.91 41.51 9.93
CA THR A 6 -53.57 40.14 10.29
C THR A 6 -53.08 39.29 9.11
N THR A 7 -53.46 39.64 7.89
CA THR A 7 -53.02 38.89 6.68
C THR A 7 -51.59 39.25 6.23
N ALA A 8 -51.11 40.46 6.54
CA ALA A 8 -49.75 40.86 6.18
C ALA A 8 -48.65 40.21 7.04
N ARG A 9 -48.99 39.76 8.27
CA ARG A 9 -48.03 39.10 9.17
C ARG A 9 -47.81 37.63 8.89
N PHE A 10 -48.76 36.95 8.24
CA PHE A 10 -48.64 35.55 7.87
C PHE A 10 -47.85 35.35 6.56
N LEU A 11 -47.84 36.33 5.67
CA LEU A 11 -47.08 36.25 4.41
C LEU A 11 -45.56 36.46 4.56
N VAL A 12 -45.14 37.22 5.58
CA VAL A 12 -43.69 37.44 5.86
C VAL A 12 -43.06 36.25 6.58
N ALA A 13 -43.83 35.49 7.35
CA ALA A 13 -43.34 34.29 8.05
C ALA A 13 -43.19 33.08 7.11
N ALA A 14 -43.96 33.01 6.02
CA ALA A 14 -43.88 31.90 5.07
C ALA A 14 -42.72 32.01 4.08
N THR A 15 -42.23 33.22 3.83
CA THR A 15 -41.06 33.41 2.89
C THR A 15 -39.70 33.22 3.53
N LEU A 16 -39.61 33.20 4.88
CA LEU A 16 -38.33 33.00 5.58
C LEU A 16 -37.96 31.52 5.81
N LEU A 17 -38.90 30.58 5.55
CA LEU A 17 -38.67 29.14 5.73
C LEU A 17 -38.20 28.41 4.48
N LEU A 18 -38.09 29.11 3.35
CA LEU A 18 -37.67 28.49 2.05
C LEU A 18 -36.22 28.68 1.69
N SER A 19 -35.39 29.30 2.56
CA SER A 19 -34.01 29.58 2.27
C SER A 19 -32.97 28.67 3.00
N LEU A 20 -33.44 27.58 3.63
CA LEU A 20 -32.55 26.65 4.35
C LEU A 20 -32.31 25.30 3.63
N GLY A 21 -32.70 25.20 2.36
CA GLY A 21 -32.64 23.96 1.61
C GLY A 21 -31.73 24.01 0.38
N ALA A 22 -30.54 24.63 0.45
CA ALA A 22 -29.61 24.58 -0.67
C ALA A 22 -28.16 24.66 -0.17
N CYS A 23 -27.73 23.63 0.52
CA CYS A 23 -26.34 23.24 0.62
C CYS A 23 -26.28 21.72 0.49
N ASP A 24 -26.76 21.18 -0.64
CA ASP A 24 -26.17 19.97 -1.17
C ASP A 24 -24.78 20.41 -1.68
N ARG A 25 -23.81 20.32 -0.80
CA ARG A 25 -22.43 20.27 -1.24
C ARG A 25 -22.30 18.93 -1.96
N ASP A 26 -22.11 19.02 -3.28
CA ASP A 26 -21.53 17.94 -4.06
C ASP A 26 -20.10 17.70 -3.54
N ASP A 27 -19.99 17.10 -2.34
CA ASP A 27 -18.71 16.59 -1.80
C ASP A 27 -18.27 15.31 -2.52
N ASP A 28 -18.91 14.94 -3.63
CA ASP A 28 -18.59 13.76 -4.46
C ASP A 28 -17.33 13.93 -5.33
N LEU A 29 -16.65 15.07 -5.27
CA LEU A 29 -15.49 15.30 -6.16
C LEU A 29 -14.18 14.63 -5.71
N PHE A 30 -14.13 14.06 -4.49
CA PHE A 30 -12.97 13.29 -4.03
C PHE A 30 -13.42 12.16 -3.10
N VAL A 31 -13.97 11.10 -3.64
CA VAL A 31 -14.13 9.85 -2.90
C VAL A 31 -12.72 9.37 -2.56
N ARG A 32 -12.28 9.68 -1.35
CA ARG A 32 -11.03 9.13 -0.79
C ARG A 32 -11.23 7.64 -0.60
N LYS A 33 -10.71 6.87 -1.52
CA LYS A 33 -10.74 5.43 -1.41
C LYS A 33 -9.42 4.95 -0.81
N GLU A 34 -9.53 4.16 0.25
CA GLU A 34 -8.38 3.56 0.90
C GLU A 34 -8.46 2.04 0.76
N TYR A 35 -7.33 1.45 0.46
CA TYR A 35 -7.18 0.00 0.34
C TYR A 35 -6.17 -0.46 1.36
N SER A 36 -6.51 -1.47 2.14
CA SER A 36 -5.61 -2.03 3.16
C SER A 36 -5.66 -3.54 3.15
N ARG A 37 -4.51 -4.14 3.36
CA ARG A 37 -4.38 -5.56 3.64
C ARG A 37 -3.31 -5.77 4.70
N VAL A 38 -3.58 -6.65 5.65
CA VAL A 38 -2.63 -7.04 6.69
C VAL A 38 -2.24 -8.50 6.50
N ASP A 39 -1.06 -8.86 6.99
CA ASP A 39 -0.53 -10.23 7.00
C ASP A 39 -0.51 -10.90 5.61
N VAL A 40 -0.26 -10.12 4.54
CA VAL A 40 -0.02 -10.68 3.21
C VAL A 40 1.18 -11.62 3.30
N PRO A 41 1.02 -12.91 2.95
CA PRO A 41 2.09 -13.88 3.15
C PRO A 41 3.31 -13.60 2.25
N LEU A 42 4.49 -13.66 2.85
CA LEU A 42 5.79 -13.53 2.21
C LEU A 42 6.47 -14.91 2.26
N THR A 43 6.56 -15.60 1.12
CA THR A 43 7.02 -16.99 1.08
C THR A 43 7.95 -17.26 -0.09
N GLY A 44 8.78 -18.31 0.03
CA GLY A 44 9.64 -18.80 -1.05
C GLY A 44 8.85 -19.42 -2.21
N ALA A 45 7.69 -19.99 -1.93
CA ALA A 45 6.84 -20.63 -2.94
C ALA A 45 6.29 -19.65 -3.99
N GLN A 46 6.21 -18.35 -3.67
CA GLN A 46 5.77 -17.31 -4.59
C GLN A 46 6.86 -16.84 -5.58
N ASN A 47 8.13 -17.22 -5.38
CA ASN A 47 9.22 -16.89 -6.30
C ASN A 47 9.13 -17.68 -7.61
N PHE A 48 9.91 -17.23 -8.58
CA PHE A 48 10.11 -17.94 -9.84
C PHE A 48 11.62 -18.01 -10.18
N PRO A 49 12.17 -19.24 -10.20
CA PRO A 49 11.59 -20.48 -9.71
C PRO A 49 11.30 -20.41 -8.19
N PRO A 50 10.39 -21.26 -7.66
CA PRO A 50 10.14 -21.33 -6.22
C PRO A 50 11.42 -21.62 -5.43
N SER A 51 11.61 -20.90 -4.32
CA SER A 51 12.78 -21.05 -3.45
C SER A 51 12.47 -22.08 -2.36
N PRO A 52 13.29 -23.13 -2.21
CA PRO A 52 13.12 -24.15 -1.17
C PRO A 52 13.67 -23.63 0.17
N THR A 53 13.06 -22.61 0.72
CA THR A 53 13.41 -21.99 2.00
C THR A 53 12.36 -22.27 3.06
N SER A 54 12.77 -22.37 4.32
CA SER A 54 11.89 -22.39 5.48
C SER A 54 11.59 -20.98 6.00
N ALA A 55 12.22 -19.95 5.43
CA ALA A 55 11.96 -18.56 5.78
C ALA A 55 10.52 -18.18 5.48
N LEU A 56 9.95 -17.38 6.36
CA LEU A 56 8.59 -16.86 6.24
C LEU A 56 8.56 -15.37 6.60
N GLY A 57 7.52 -14.71 6.12
CA GLY A 57 7.26 -13.33 6.49
C GLY A 57 5.83 -12.94 6.20
N THR A 58 5.51 -11.70 6.56
CA THR A 58 4.24 -11.05 6.27
C THR A 58 4.48 -9.62 5.82
N MET A 59 3.52 -9.07 5.12
CA MET A 59 3.52 -7.67 4.69
C MET A 59 2.15 -7.05 4.97
N ASP A 60 2.17 -5.89 5.64
CA ASP A 60 0.99 -5.03 5.74
C ASP A 60 1.10 -3.95 4.67
N ILE A 61 0.03 -3.65 3.98
CA ILE A 61 -0.05 -2.64 2.94
C ILE A 61 -1.25 -1.73 3.15
N HIS A 62 -1.06 -0.46 2.87
CA HIS A 62 -2.11 0.55 2.88
C HIS A 62 -1.89 1.54 1.74
N TYR A 63 -2.88 1.71 0.88
CA TYR A 63 -2.86 2.63 -0.24
C TYR A 63 -3.98 3.66 -0.12
N ASN A 64 -3.63 4.94 -0.20
CA ASN A 64 -4.57 6.05 -0.19
C ASN A 64 -4.60 6.71 -1.57
N THR A 65 -5.76 6.65 -2.24
CA THR A 65 -5.90 7.15 -3.61
C THR A 65 -5.80 8.66 -3.71
N ALA A 66 -6.16 9.41 -2.66
CA ALA A 66 -6.10 10.87 -2.67
C ALA A 66 -4.65 11.40 -2.59
N THR A 67 -3.80 10.70 -1.82
CA THR A 67 -2.39 11.07 -1.69
C THR A 67 -1.48 10.32 -2.65
N LYS A 68 -2.01 9.32 -3.37
CA LYS A 68 -1.26 8.40 -4.22
C LYS A 68 -0.10 7.71 -3.49
N LEU A 69 -0.27 7.46 -2.20
CA LEU A 69 0.79 6.92 -1.36
C LEU A 69 0.47 5.48 -0.93
N LEU A 70 1.35 4.56 -1.30
CA LEU A 70 1.39 3.20 -0.78
C LEU A 70 2.34 3.17 0.41
N SER A 71 1.84 2.83 1.59
CA SER A 71 2.63 2.55 2.79
C SER A 71 2.69 1.05 3.01
N TYR A 72 3.84 0.53 3.43
CA TYR A 72 4.00 -0.90 3.69
C TYR A 72 4.92 -1.16 4.87
N THR A 73 4.66 -2.27 5.56
CA THR A 73 5.52 -2.83 6.60
C THR A 73 5.73 -4.31 6.32
N ILE A 74 6.98 -4.71 6.16
CA ILE A 74 7.41 -6.06 5.81
C ILE A 74 8.13 -6.65 7.02
N ARG A 75 7.74 -7.85 7.43
CA ARG A 75 8.37 -8.60 8.53
C ARG A 75 8.79 -9.96 8.02
N TRP A 76 9.98 -10.41 8.40
CA TRP A 76 10.49 -11.72 7.98
C TRP A 76 11.35 -12.33 9.07
N SER A 77 11.49 -13.65 9.01
CA SER A 77 12.41 -14.41 9.86
C SER A 77 12.88 -15.69 9.16
N GLY A 78 14.03 -16.19 9.60
CA GLY A 78 14.57 -17.46 9.14
C GLY A 78 15.18 -17.45 7.75
N LEU A 79 15.58 -16.27 7.21
CA LEU A 79 16.34 -16.22 5.97
C LEU A 79 17.64 -17.04 6.10
N SER A 80 18.06 -17.66 5.01
CA SER A 80 19.28 -18.47 4.90
C SER A 80 20.57 -17.70 5.19
N GLY A 81 20.48 -16.35 5.23
CA GLY A 81 21.58 -15.44 5.51
C GLY A 81 21.07 -14.00 5.60
N PRO A 82 21.96 -13.02 5.72
CA PRO A 82 21.57 -11.63 5.69
C PRO A 82 20.96 -11.25 4.33
N VAL A 83 20.11 -10.24 4.35
CA VAL A 83 19.62 -9.62 3.10
C VAL A 83 20.83 -9.20 2.25
N ALA A 84 20.82 -9.55 0.96
CA ALA A 84 21.93 -9.27 0.06
C ALA A 84 22.18 -7.75 -0.07
N THR A 85 23.45 -7.36 -0.13
CA THR A 85 23.84 -5.95 -0.26
C THR A 85 24.46 -5.63 -1.61
N SER A 86 24.91 -6.66 -2.34
CA SER A 86 25.63 -6.53 -3.61
C SER A 86 25.16 -7.60 -4.61
N PRO A 87 25.19 -7.34 -5.92
CA PRO A 87 25.53 -6.07 -6.59
C PRO A 87 24.49 -4.98 -6.44
N ILE A 88 23.26 -5.31 -6.03
CA ILE A 88 22.18 -4.37 -5.75
C ILE A 88 21.51 -4.77 -4.42
N PRO A 89 20.86 -3.82 -3.72
CA PRO A 89 20.11 -4.11 -2.49
C PRO A 89 19.18 -5.29 -2.65
N GLY A 90 19.19 -6.20 -1.68
CA GLY A 90 18.44 -7.45 -1.71
C GLY A 90 16.95 -7.31 -1.44
N MET A 91 16.45 -6.10 -1.17
CA MET A 91 15.02 -5.82 -1.02
C MET A 91 14.58 -4.82 -2.06
N SER A 92 13.47 -5.11 -2.73
CA SER A 92 12.96 -4.27 -3.80
C SER A 92 11.49 -4.55 -4.10
N ILE A 93 10.82 -3.54 -4.70
CA ILE A 93 9.53 -3.73 -5.39
C ILE A 93 9.84 -3.99 -6.85
N HIS A 94 9.15 -4.96 -7.40
CA HIS A 94 9.25 -5.40 -8.79
C HIS A 94 7.88 -5.26 -9.48
N GLY A 95 7.88 -5.19 -10.78
CA GLY A 95 6.66 -5.21 -11.61
C GLY A 95 7.01 -5.01 -13.10
N MET A 96 6.10 -5.25 -13.96
CA MET A 96 4.76 -5.79 -13.72
C MET A 96 4.80 -7.29 -13.98
N ALA A 97 4.42 -8.09 -13.02
CA ALA A 97 4.29 -9.53 -13.21
C ALA A 97 3.28 -10.12 -12.21
N PRO A 98 2.37 -10.99 -12.67
CA PRO A 98 1.53 -11.76 -11.78
C PRO A 98 2.36 -12.75 -10.94
N ALA A 99 1.75 -13.36 -9.93
CA ALA A 99 2.40 -14.38 -9.12
C ALA A 99 2.96 -15.52 -9.99
N GLY A 100 4.17 -15.97 -9.69
CA GLY A 100 4.85 -17.02 -10.45
C GLY A 100 5.61 -16.54 -11.70
N PHE A 101 5.67 -15.25 -11.97
CA PHE A 101 6.47 -14.69 -13.07
C PHE A 101 7.45 -13.63 -12.56
N PRO A 102 8.68 -13.58 -13.08
CA PRO A 102 9.68 -12.57 -12.70
C PRO A 102 9.40 -11.23 -13.39
N ALA A 103 9.87 -10.16 -12.76
CA ALA A 103 9.95 -8.83 -13.37
C ALA A 103 11.18 -8.08 -12.87
N ASN A 104 11.55 -6.99 -13.54
CA ASN A 104 12.65 -6.14 -13.12
C ASN A 104 12.32 -5.36 -11.84
N PRO A 105 13.33 -5.01 -11.03
CA PRO A 105 13.13 -4.13 -9.90
C PRO A 105 12.77 -2.72 -10.38
N LEU A 106 11.74 -2.13 -9.77
CA LEU A 106 11.28 -0.76 -10.00
C LEU A 106 11.77 0.17 -8.90
N GLN A 107 11.76 -0.31 -7.64
CA GLN A 107 12.24 0.43 -6.49
C GLN A 107 13.15 -0.45 -5.64
N LEU A 108 14.36 0.03 -5.37
CA LEU A 108 15.30 -0.59 -4.43
C LEU A 108 15.10 0.00 -3.04
N PHE A 109 15.18 -0.83 -1.99
CA PHE A 109 15.05 -0.37 -0.62
C PHE A 109 16.39 0.03 -0.03
N THR A 110 16.39 1.05 0.83
CA THR A 110 17.57 1.44 1.59
C THR A 110 17.73 0.52 2.78
N LEU A 111 18.70 -0.40 2.72
CA LEU A 111 18.87 -1.47 3.70
C LEU A 111 19.22 -0.99 5.12
N SER A 112 19.73 0.23 5.28
CA SER A 112 19.93 0.85 6.60
C SER A 112 18.63 1.09 7.37
N GLY A 113 17.46 1.07 6.69
CA GLY A 113 16.14 1.15 7.30
C GLY A 113 15.64 -0.17 7.92
N ILE A 114 16.40 -1.26 7.82
CA ILE A 114 16.01 -2.55 8.40
C ILE A 114 16.19 -2.52 9.92
N ALA A 115 15.10 -2.69 10.65
CA ALA A 115 15.11 -2.97 12.08
C ALA A 115 15.28 -4.49 12.28
N ARG A 116 16.45 -4.91 12.76
CA ARG A 116 16.76 -6.33 13.01
C ARG A 116 16.02 -6.85 14.26
N CYS A 117 15.70 -8.13 14.28
CA CYS A 117 15.21 -8.77 15.48
C CYS A 117 16.30 -8.74 16.57
N ALA A 118 15.90 -8.50 17.83
CA ALA A 118 16.83 -8.29 18.94
C ALA A 118 17.82 -9.46 19.17
N THR A 119 17.42 -10.68 18.87
CA THR A 119 18.23 -11.91 19.02
C THR A 119 19.16 -12.19 17.83
N PHE A 120 19.11 -11.39 16.77
CA PHE A 120 19.88 -11.62 15.55
C PHE A 120 20.96 -10.55 15.35
N THR A 121 22.16 -10.98 15.01
CA THR A 121 23.30 -10.09 14.70
C THR A 121 23.30 -9.56 13.27
N ASN A 122 22.44 -10.14 12.42
CA ASN A 122 22.32 -9.80 10.99
C ASN A 122 20.87 -9.62 10.58
N THR A 123 20.61 -9.40 9.30
CA THR A 123 19.29 -9.13 8.73
C THR A 123 18.50 -10.38 8.29
N SER A 124 18.87 -11.59 8.77
CA SER A 124 18.10 -12.82 8.52
C SER A 124 16.74 -12.83 9.21
N CYS A 125 16.55 -11.94 10.19
CA CYS A 125 15.26 -11.59 10.78
C CYS A 125 15.17 -10.08 10.91
N GLY A 126 14.01 -9.50 10.53
CA GLY A 126 13.85 -8.06 10.61
C GLY A 126 12.49 -7.56 10.19
N THR A 127 12.38 -6.24 10.30
CA THR A 127 11.23 -5.45 9.83
C THR A 127 11.72 -4.29 8.99
N TYR A 128 11.00 -4.00 7.93
CA TYR A 128 11.22 -2.83 7.10
C TYR A 128 9.90 -2.12 6.85
N SER A 129 9.85 -0.80 7.10
CA SER A 129 8.70 0.03 6.76
C SER A 129 9.11 1.08 5.74
N GLY A 130 8.27 1.29 4.76
CA GLY A 130 8.52 2.23 3.68
C GLY A 130 7.26 2.80 3.09
N ARG A 131 7.47 3.72 2.17
CA ARG A 131 6.42 4.36 1.39
C ARG A 131 6.84 4.44 -0.07
N LEU A 132 5.85 4.37 -0.95
CA LEU A 132 6.01 4.49 -2.39
C LEU A 132 4.95 5.44 -2.92
N PHE A 133 5.38 6.43 -3.69
CA PHE A 133 4.46 7.29 -4.43
C PHE A 133 4.08 6.61 -5.75
N VAL A 134 2.79 6.49 -6.01
CA VAL A 134 2.23 5.96 -7.26
C VAL A 134 2.22 7.10 -8.27
N ASP A 135 3.24 7.14 -9.12
CA ASP A 135 3.59 8.26 -10.00
C ASP A 135 2.87 8.23 -11.35
N GLU A 136 2.06 7.18 -11.60
CA GLU A 136 1.35 6.91 -12.86
C GLU A 136 2.29 6.76 -14.08
N VAL A 137 3.59 6.59 -13.84
CA VAL A 137 4.61 6.39 -14.88
C VAL A 137 5.27 5.01 -14.73
N LEU A 138 5.98 4.79 -13.62
CA LEU A 138 6.60 3.50 -13.30
C LEU A 138 5.63 2.59 -12.53
N ILE A 139 4.83 3.20 -11.66
CA ILE A 139 3.84 2.49 -10.84
C ILE A 139 2.50 3.20 -11.02
N THR A 140 1.57 2.50 -11.66
CA THR A 140 0.21 3.02 -11.88
C THR A 140 -0.76 2.48 -10.86
N GLU A 141 -1.78 3.26 -10.51
CA GLU A 141 -2.84 2.83 -9.60
C GLU A 141 -3.57 1.59 -10.13
N GLU A 142 -3.89 1.58 -11.42
CA GLU A 142 -4.56 0.45 -12.05
C GLU A 142 -3.77 -0.86 -11.84
N ASN A 143 -2.48 -0.85 -12.15
CA ASN A 143 -1.62 -2.02 -12.00
C ASN A 143 -1.39 -2.39 -10.52
N LEU A 144 -1.32 -1.39 -9.63
CA LEU A 144 -1.23 -1.63 -8.20
C LEU A 144 -2.46 -2.37 -7.67
N LEU A 145 -3.65 -1.93 -8.04
CA LEU A 145 -4.92 -2.55 -7.63
C LEU A 145 -5.14 -3.91 -8.32
N ASN A 146 -4.62 -4.10 -9.53
CA ASN A 146 -4.62 -5.39 -10.22
C ASN A 146 -3.61 -6.40 -9.60
N GLY A 147 -2.76 -5.95 -8.67
CA GLY A 147 -1.85 -6.83 -7.93
C GLY A 147 -0.70 -7.37 -8.75
N VAL A 148 -0.18 -6.62 -9.74
CA VAL A 148 0.95 -7.05 -10.59
C VAL A 148 2.31 -6.57 -10.10
N TYR A 149 2.37 -5.88 -8.95
CA TYR A 149 3.61 -5.54 -8.27
C TYR A 149 3.86 -6.49 -7.10
N TYR A 150 5.13 -6.72 -6.78
CA TYR A 150 5.51 -7.60 -5.67
C TYR A 150 6.78 -7.13 -4.97
N VAL A 151 6.88 -7.47 -3.69
CA VAL A 151 8.11 -7.33 -2.91
C VAL A 151 8.93 -8.59 -3.05
N SER A 152 10.25 -8.45 -3.19
CA SER A 152 11.22 -9.54 -3.16
C SER A 152 12.29 -9.29 -2.11
N ILE A 153 12.68 -10.34 -1.37
CA ILE A 153 13.85 -10.37 -0.49
C ILE A 153 14.82 -11.40 -1.02
N ARG A 154 16.07 -10.99 -1.24
CA ARG A 154 17.16 -11.83 -1.74
C ARG A 154 18.25 -11.98 -0.70
N THR A 155 18.86 -13.16 -0.67
CA THR A 155 20.08 -13.45 0.08
C THR A 155 21.15 -13.96 -0.87
N ALA A 156 22.36 -14.18 -0.37
CA ALA A 156 23.45 -14.75 -1.18
C ALA A 156 23.11 -16.18 -1.65
N ALA A 157 22.37 -16.95 -0.83
CA ALA A 157 21.96 -18.32 -1.19
C ALA A 157 20.82 -18.32 -2.24
N PHE A 158 20.00 -17.28 -2.27
CA PHE A 158 18.87 -17.14 -3.21
C PHE A 158 18.95 -15.80 -3.95
N PRO A 159 19.84 -15.66 -4.92
CA PRO A 159 20.07 -14.39 -5.63
C PRO A 159 18.88 -13.97 -6.52
N LEU A 160 18.02 -14.88 -6.91
CA LEU A 160 16.78 -14.59 -7.67
C LEU A 160 15.59 -14.25 -6.78
N GLY A 161 15.67 -14.49 -5.45
CA GLY A 161 14.65 -14.23 -4.45
C GLY A 161 14.54 -15.38 -3.46
N GLU A 162 14.61 -15.09 -2.17
CA GLU A 162 14.32 -16.06 -1.12
C GLU A 162 12.87 -15.99 -0.68
N LEU A 163 12.34 -14.78 -0.49
CA LEU A 163 10.93 -14.54 -0.17
C LEU A 163 10.30 -13.58 -1.18
N ARG A 164 9.02 -13.78 -1.44
CA ARG A 164 8.20 -12.91 -2.28
C ARG A 164 6.79 -12.73 -1.70
N ALA A 165 6.26 -11.51 -1.79
CA ALA A 165 4.85 -11.21 -1.52
C ALA A 165 4.27 -10.38 -2.67
N GLN A 166 3.14 -10.79 -3.22
CA GLN A 166 2.38 -9.99 -4.17
C GLN A 166 1.68 -8.85 -3.45
N ILE A 167 1.81 -7.62 -3.94
CA ILE A 167 1.07 -6.46 -3.45
C ILE A 167 -0.35 -6.58 -3.99
N LYS A 168 -1.28 -7.05 -3.17
CA LYS A 168 -2.68 -7.31 -3.56
C LYS A 168 -3.62 -6.98 -2.41
N PHE A 169 -4.60 -6.13 -2.68
CA PHE A 169 -5.64 -5.70 -1.74
C PHE A 169 -6.86 -6.60 -1.72
#